data_25111d202ed51afe403f717cb8e79775
#
_entry.id   25111d202ed51afe403f717cb8e79775
#
_cell.length_a   1.000
_cell.length_b   1.000
_cell.length_c   1.000
_cell.angle_alpha   90.00
_cell.angle_beta   90.00
_cell.angle_gamma   90.00
#
_symmetry.space_group_name_H-M   'P 1'
#
loop_
_entity.id
_entity.type
_entity.pdbx_description
1 polymer ?
#
loop_
_entity_poly.entity_id
_entity_poly.type
_entity_poly.pdbx_seq_one_letter_code
_entity_poly.pdbx_strand_id
1 'polypeptide(L)'
;MKKGGILNADLMYELTKLRHRDKMVLCDVGFPIPKDAVVVDVSLVAGVPDMMTVLKAVLNEIIVEEYAISASMKERNPEYYENLKELFKTQQCKELEGPDFPDYTKDAKFFIRTSEFKPYSNILLVSASGVPSVSSQFDVTC
;
A
#
# COMPACT_ATOMS: atom_id res chain seq x y z
N MET A 1 -7.35 26.41 0.08
CA MET A 1 -6.64 25.38 0.88
C MET A 1 -7.47 24.10 0.89
N LYS A 2 -6.86 22.92 0.72
CA LYS A 2 -7.56 21.62 0.75
C LYS A 2 -8.14 21.35 2.15
N LYS A 3 -9.37 20.85 2.23
CA LYS A 3 -10.08 20.64 3.51
C LYS A 3 -9.57 19.45 4.33
N GLY A 4 -9.16 18.39 3.68
CA GLY A 4 -8.78 17.12 4.32
C GLY A 4 -8.36 16.06 3.31
N GLY A 5 -8.27 14.82 3.73
CA GLY A 5 -7.67 13.73 2.95
C GLY A 5 -6.15 13.89 2.86
N ILE A 6 -5.53 13.23 1.90
CA ILE A 6 -4.08 13.32 1.70
C ILE A 6 -3.68 14.75 1.32
N LEU A 7 -2.77 15.36 2.09
CA LEU A 7 -2.25 16.71 1.86
C LEU A 7 -0.94 16.73 1.07
N ASN A 8 -0.25 15.59 0.99
CA ASN A 8 0.98 15.44 0.23
C ASN A 8 0.66 15.50 -1.28
N ALA A 9 1.15 16.54 -1.96
CA ALA A 9 0.83 16.79 -3.37
C ALA A 9 1.42 15.73 -4.29
N ASP A 10 2.64 15.25 -4.01
CA ASP A 10 3.31 14.23 -4.83
C ASP A 10 2.58 12.89 -4.73
N LEU A 11 2.11 12.54 -3.54
CA LEU A 11 1.31 11.34 -3.34
C LEU A 11 -0.03 11.43 -4.09
N MET A 12 -0.74 12.54 -4.00
CA MET A 12 -1.99 12.76 -4.73
C MET A 12 -1.77 12.74 -6.26
N TYR A 13 -0.65 13.29 -6.72
CA TYR A 13 -0.30 13.25 -8.14
C TYR A 13 -0.13 11.80 -8.64
N GLU A 14 0.61 10.97 -7.92
CA GLU A 14 0.82 9.57 -8.32
C GLU A 14 -0.47 8.73 -8.19
N LEU A 15 -1.25 8.91 -7.13
CA LEU A 15 -2.54 8.22 -6.97
C LEU A 15 -3.52 8.55 -8.10
N THR A 16 -3.58 9.81 -8.53
CA THR A 16 -4.49 10.26 -9.60
C THR A 16 -4.11 9.68 -10.98
N LYS A 17 -2.87 9.28 -11.17
CA LYS A 17 -2.37 8.66 -12.42
C LYS A 17 -2.73 7.19 -12.56
N LEU A 18 -3.12 6.51 -11.47
CA LEU A 18 -3.43 5.08 -11.50
C LEU A 18 -4.55 4.75 -12.46
N ARG A 19 -4.38 3.64 -13.16
CA ARG A 19 -5.36 3.03 -14.07
C ARG A 19 -5.67 1.61 -13.61
N HIS A 20 -6.67 1.00 -14.22
CA HIS A 20 -7.00 -0.40 -13.94
C HIS A 20 -5.78 -1.32 -14.07
N ARG A 21 -5.58 -2.19 -13.09
CA ARG A 21 -4.46 -3.12 -12.94
C ARG A 21 -3.09 -2.49 -12.69
N ASP A 22 -3.01 -1.18 -12.55
CA ASP A 22 -1.76 -0.57 -12.10
C ASP A 22 -1.45 -0.98 -10.65
N LYS A 23 -0.17 -1.19 -10.39
CA LYS A 23 0.35 -1.58 -9.08
C LYS A 23 1.02 -0.41 -8.39
N MET A 24 0.85 -0.33 -7.08
CA MET A 24 1.63 0.53 -6.20
C MET A 24 2.07 -0.25 -4.96
N VAL A 25 3.15 0.17 -4.33
CA VAL A 25 3.70 -0.48 -3.14
C VAL A 25 3.79 0.51 -2.01
N LEU A 26 3.26 0.15 -0.85
CA LEU A 26 3.58 0.81 0.41
C LEU A 26 4.66 -0.01 1.10
N CYS A 27 5.75 0.64 1.49
CA CYS A 27 6.89 -0.07 2.04
C CYS A 27 7.45 0.58 3.32
N ASP A 28 8.07 -0.27 4.13
CA ASP A 28 8.83 0.13 5.30
C ASP A 28 10.13 0.86 4.92
N VAL A 29 10.83 1.38 5.92
CA VAL A 29 12.07 2.16 5.71
C VAL A 29 13.20 1.37 5.06
N GLY A 30 13.19 0.04 5.19
CA GLY A 30 14.26 -0.86 4.75
C GLY A 30 13.97 -1.60 3.45
N PHE A 31 12.81 -1.41 2.84
CA PHE A 31 12.44 -2.12 1.63
C PHE A 31 13.38 -1.80 0.46
N PRO A 32 13.83 -2.83 -0.30
CA PRO A 32 14.75 -2.62 -1.44
C PRO A 32 14.00 -2.07 -2.66
N ILE A 33 13.73 -0.76 -2.65
CA ILE A 33 13.08 -0.07 -3.77
C ILE A 33 14.02 -0.08 -4.99
N PRO A 34 13.54 -0.43 -6.20
CA PRO A 34 14.35 -0.39 -7.41
C PRO A 34 14.93 1.00 -7.66
N LYS A 35 16.19 1.05 -8.16
CA LYS A 35 16.94 2.29 -8.30
C LYS A 35 16.24 3.37 -9.13
N ASP A 36 15.54 2.97 -10.19
CA ASP A 36 14.90 3.91 -11.14
C ASP A 36 13.37 4.02 -10.89
N ALA A 37 12.90 3.53 -9.74
CA ALA A 37 11.49 3.59 -9.39
C ALA A 37 11.06 5.01 -9.00
N VAL A 38 9.81 5.33 -9.30
CA VAL A 38 9.17 6.54 -8.76
C VAL A 38 8.88 6.29 -7.27
N VAL A 39 9.36 7.18 -6.42
CA VAL A 39 9.20 7.06 -4.97
C VAL A 39 8.55 8.33 -4.42
N VAL A 40 7.47 8.14 -3.68
CA VAL A 40 6.89 9.19 -2.82
C VAL A 40 7.30 8.89 -1.38
N ASP A 41 8.23 9.64 -0.85
CA ASP A 41 8.69 9.48 0.53
C ASP A 41 7.83 10.35 1.47
N VAL A 42 7.03 9.68 2.32
CA VAL A 42 6.19 10.34 3.32
C VAL A 42 6.76 10.18 4.73
N SER A 43 7.96 9.63 4.85
CA SER A 43 8.61 9.43 6.15
C SER A 43 8.97 10.77 6.80
N LEU A 44 8.75 10.89 8.11
CA LEU A 44 9.11 12.08 8.88
C LEU A 44 10.09 11.75 10.01
N VAL A 45 9.68 10.88 10.90
CA VAL A 45 10.51 10.34 12.00
C VAL A 45 10.12 8.88 12.20
N ALA A 46 10.93 8.10 12.91
CA ALA A 46 10.67 6.69 13.16
C ALA A 46 9.22 6.43 13.64
N GLY A 47 8.47 5.64 12.90
CA GLY A 47 7.09 5.28 13.18
C GLY A 47 6.04 6.36 12.86
N VAL A 48 6.42 7.50 12.28
CA VAL A 48 5.46 8.58 11.95
C VAL A 48 5.71 9.13 10.54
N PRO A 49 4.73 8.97 9.63
CA PRO A 49 3.56 8.10 9.74
C PRO A 49 3.93 6.61 9.68
N ASP A 50 3.22 5.79 10.42
CA ASP A 50 3.32 4.35 10.32
C ASP A 50 2.65 3.81 9.06
N MET A 51 2.86 2.52 8.78
CA MET A 51 2.30 1.86 7.58
C MET A 51 0.77 1.90 7.56
N MET A 52 0.12 1.62 8.69
CA MET A 52 -1.34 1.54 8.74
C MET A 52 -2.01 2.91 8.53
N THR A 53 -1.42 3.97 9.05
CA THR A 53 -1.88 5.35 8.83
C THR A 53 -1.83 5.70 7.34
N VAL A 54 -0.70 5.42 6.68
CA VAL A 54 -0.55 5.71 5.24
C VAL A 54 -1.48 4.84 4.41
N LEU A 55 -1.60 3.54 4.74
CA LEU A 55 -2.49 2.62 4.03
C LEU A 55 -3.95 3.08 4.09
N LYS A 56 -4.45 3.42 5.27
CA LYS A 56 -5.82 3.93 5.43
C LYS A 56 -6.05 5.22 4.65
N ALA A 57 -5.10 6.15 4.68
CA ALA A 57 -5.19 7.38 3.91
C ALA A 57 -5.29 7.11 2.40
N VAL A 58 -4.47 6.17 1.88
CA VAL A 58 -4.48 5.76 0.47
C VAL A 58 -5.80 5.08 0.11
N LEU A 59 -6.31 4.17 0.94
CA LEU A 59 -7.56 3.46 0.69
C LEU A 59 -8.80 4.37 0.67
N ASN A 60 -8.72 5.54 1.29
CA ASN A 60 -9.78 6.55 1.18
C ASN A 60 -9.79 7.30 -0.17
N GLU A 61 -8.72 7.20 -0.95
CA GLU A 61 -8.57 7.94 -2.21
C GLU A 61 -8.72 7.04 -3.45
N ILE A 62 -8.50 5.72 -3.31
CA ILE A 62 -8.44 4.80 -4.44
C ILE A 62 -9.32 3.57 -4.24
N ILE A 63 -9.65 2.92 -5.36
CA ILE A 63 -10.36 1.64 -5.37
C ILE A 63 -9.36 0.51 -5.63
N VAL A 64 -9.34 -0.49 -4.77
CA VAL A 64 -8.40 -1.62 -4.80
C VAL A 64 -9.17 -2.92 -5.05
N GLU A 65 -8.73 -3.74 -6.00
CA GLU A 65 -9.33 -5.04 -6.28
C GLU A 65 -8.52 -6.23 -5.74
N GLU A 66 -7.22 -6.06 -5.59
CA GLU A 66 -6.28 -7.11 -5.16
C GLU A 66 -5.15 -6.50 -4.34
N TYR A 67 -4.65 -7.24 -3.38
CA TYR A 67 -3.41 -6.86 -2.68
C TYR A 67 -2.47 -8.06 -2.55
N ALA A 68 -1.17 -7.79 -2.47
CA ALA A 68 -0.15 -8.81 -2.27
C ALA A 68 0.72 -8.48 -1.07
N ILE A 69 1.09 -9.52 -0.33
CA ILE A 69 1.94 -9.47 0.86
C ILE A 69 2.96 -10.62 0.84
N SER A 70 4.00 -10.52 1.65
CA SER A 70 4.88 -11.65 1.89
C SER A 70 4.16 -12.72 2.71
N ALA A 71 4.26 -13.99 2.31
CA ALA A 71 3.74 -15.13 3.06
C ALA A 71 4.33 -15.20 4.48
N SER A 72 5.56 -14.74 4.66
CA SER A 72 6.21 -14.66 5.97
C SER A 72 5.57 -13.64 6.94
N MET A 73 4.72 -12.73 6.44
CA MET A 73 4.08 -11.71 7.29
C MET A 73 3.27 -12.34 8.42
N LYS A 74 2.56 -13.43 8.14
CA LYS A 74 1.73 -14.13 9.13
C LYS A 74 2.50 -14.55 10.39
N GLU A 75 3.74 -14.99 10.21
CA GLU A 75 4.60 -15.44 11.32
C GLU A 75 5.43 -14.30 11.93
N ARG A 76 5.91 -13.38 11.07
CA ARG A 76 6.88 -12.36 11.45
C ARG A 76 6.24 -11.06 11.95
N ASN A 77 5.01 -10.78 11.50
CA ASN A 77 4.24 -9.60 11.91
C ASN A 77 2.74 -9.94 12.00
N PRO A 78 2.35 -10.87 12.91
CA PRO A 78 0.99 -11.40 12.97
C PRO A 78 -0.08 -10.34 13.23
N GLU A 79 0.20 -9.35 14.08
CA GLU A 79 -0.72 -8.25 14.38
C GLU A 79 -1.09 -7.47 13.10
N TYR A 80 -0.09 -7.10 12.30
CA TYR A 80 -0.33 -6.38 11.05
C TYR A 80 -1.05 -7.26 10.03
N TYR A 81 -0.70 -8.54 9.95
CA TYR A 81 -1.39 -9.51 9.10
C TYR A 81 -2.89 -9.58 9.41
N GLU A 82 -3.28 -9.70 10.67
CA GLU A 82 -4.68 -9.73 11.08
C GLU A 82 -5.39 -8.40 10.79
N ASN A 83 -4.74 -7.27 11.06
CA ASN A 83 -5.28 -5.95 10.72
C ASN A 83 -5.56 -5.81 9.22
N LEU A 84 -4.70 -6.35 8.35
CA LEU A 84 -4.95 -6.37 6.91
C LEU A 84 -6.14 -7.26 6.55
N LYS A 85 -6.28 -8.44 7.16
CA LYS A 85 -7.42 -9.34 6.91
C LYS A 85 -8.75 -8.72 7.35
N GLU A 86 -8.76 -7.96 8.43
CA GLU A 86 -9.95 -7.22 8.85
C GLU A 86 -10.29 -6.07 7.91
N LEU A 87 -9.27 -5.38 7.39
CA LEU A 87 -9.43 -4.25 6.49
C LEU A 87 -9.88 -4.69 5.09
N PHE A 88 -9.24 -5.72 4.52
CA PHE A 88 -9.50 -6.23 3.18
C PHE A 88 -10.44 -7.44 3.20
N LYS A 89 -11.74 -7.21 3.35
CA LYS A 89 -12.74 -8.28 3.46
C LYS A 89 -13.13 -8.91 2.12
N THR A 90 -13.06 -8.15 1.04
CA THR A 90 -13.58 -8.56 -0.29
C THR A 90 -12.50 -8.62 -1.36
N GLN A 91 -11.35 -8.02 -1.13
CA GLN A 91 -10.24 -7.99 -2.06
C GLN A 91 -9.47 -9.31 -2.04
N GLN A 92 -9.00 -9.74 -3.21
CA GLN A 92 -8.17 -10.92 -3.31
C GLN A 92 -6.79 -10.66 -2.68
N CYS A 93 -6.37 -11.59 -1.81
CA CYS A 93 -5.03 -11.56 -1.22
C CYS A 93 -4.11 -12.53 -1.95
N LYS A 94 -2.95 -12.05 -2.39
CA LYS A 94 -1.88 -12.87 -2.93
C LYS A 94 -0.74 -12.92 -1.92
N GLU A 95 -0.49 -14.09 -1.38
CA GLU A 95 0.65 -14.33 -0.47
C GLU A 95 1.82 -14.89 -1.29
N LEU A 96 2.96 -14.19 -1.25
CA LEU A 96 4.15 -14.51 -2.04
C LEU A 96 5.28 -14.99 -1.12
N GLU A 97 5.97 -16.04 -1.51
CA GLU A 97 7.15 -16.52 -0.79
C GLU A 97 8.26 -15.45 -0.77
N GLY A 98 9.11 -15.50 0.26
CA GLY A 98 10.09 -14.50 0.63
C GLY A 98 10.74 -13.69 -0.50
N PRO A 99 11.55 -14.29 -1.40
CA PRO A 99 12.22 -13.55 -2.47
C PRO A 99 11.27 -13.10 -3.58
N ASP A 100 10.10 -13.73 -3.72
CA ASP A 100 9.18 -13.44 -4.83
C ASP A 100 8.44 -12.11 -4.64
N PHE A 101 8.27 -11.64 -3.39
CA PHE A 101 7.57 -10.39 -3.13
C PHE A 101 8.31 -9.18 -3.73
N PRO A 102 9.61 -8.95 -3.48
CA PRO A 102 10.35 -7.86 -4.14
C PRO A 102 10.31 -7.96 -5.67
N ASP A 103 10.44 -9.17 -6.22
CA ASP A 103 10.37 -9.37 -7.67
C ASP A 103 9.01 -9.01 -8.24
N TYR A 104 7.93 -9.35 -7.54
CA TYR A 104 6.56 -9.02 -7.92
C TYR A 104 6.25 -7.53 -7.89
N THR A 105 7.05 -6.74 -7.16
CA THR A 105 6.88 -5.28 -7.07
C THR A 105 7.60 -4.49 -8.15
N LYS A 106 8.45 -5.12 -8.98
CA LYS A 106 9.32 -4.43 -9.95
C LYS A 106 8.57 -3.62 -11.02
N ASP A 107 7.35 -4.01 -11.35
CA ASP A 107 6.48 -3.32 -12.33
C ASP A 107 5.49 -2.34 -11.67
N ALA A 108 5.66 -2.05 -10.39
CA ALA A 108 4.84 -1.04 -9.72
C ALA A 108 5.07 0.35 -10.32
N LYS A 109 3.99 1.10 -10.48
CA LYS A 109 4.03 2.47 -11.01
C LYS A 109 4.80 3.41 -10.09
N PHE A 110 4.65 3.22 -8.79
CA PHE A 110 5.39 3.98 -7.78
C PHE A 110 5.41 3.25 -6.44
N PHE A 111 6.29 3.71 -5.57
CA PHE A 111 6.46 3.23 -4.20
C PHE A 111 6.16 4.36 -3.23
N ILE A 112 5.44 4.07 -2.17
CA ILE A 112 5.22 4.97 -1.04
C ILE A 112 6.10 4.49 0.11
N ARG A 113 7.17 5.24 0.42
CA ARG A 113 8.04 4.94 1.55
C ARG A 113 7.47 5.57 2.80
N THR A 114 7.12 4.73 3.78
CA THR A 114 6.59 5.15 5.08
C THR A 114 7.70 5.26 6.12
N SER A 115 7.34 5.64 7.35
CA SER A 115 8.26 5.61 8.51
C SER A 115 8.17 4.30 9.30
N GLU A 116 7.58 3.25 8.73
CA GLU A 116 7.46 1.95 9.41
C GLU A 116 8.83 1.29 9.59
N PHE A 117 9.17 0.93 10.82
CA PHE A 117 10.40 0.21 11.16
C PHE A 117 10.18 -1.28 11.38
N LYS A 118 8.94 -1.71 11.58
CA LYS A 118 8.62 -3.10 11.79
C LYS A 118 8.75 -3.86 10.47
N PRO A 119 9.61 -4.86 10.37
CA PRO A 119 9.79 -5.61 9.13
C PRO A 119 8.53 -6.41 8.77
N TYR A 120 8.46 -6.87 7.54
CA TYR A 120 7.30 -7.61 7.00
C TYR A 120 5.97 -6.82 7.08
N SER A 121 6.04 -5.51 6.86
CA SER A 121 4.86 -4.63 6.80
C SER A 121 4.48 -4.22 5.37
N ASN A 122 5.29 -4.61 4.38
CA ASN A 122 5.13 -4.17 2.99
C ASN A 122 3.88 -4.75 2.34
N ILE A 123 3.19 -3.92 1.58
CA ILE A 123 1.98 -4.31 0.84
C ILE A 123 1.99 -3.72 -0.57
N LEU A 124 1.63 -4.55 -1.55
CA LEU A 124 1.34 -4.11 -2.91
C LEU A 124 -0.17 -4.04 -3.10
N LEU A 125 -0.64 -2.97 -3.70
CA LEU A 125 -2.05 -2.77 -4.05
C LEU A 125 -2.21 -2.75 -5.56
N VAL A 126 -3.28 -3.37 -6.05
CA VAL A 126 -3.68 -3.36 -7.46
C VAL A 126 -4.93 -2.51 -7.62
N SER A 127 -4.83 -1.47 -8.43
CA SER A 127 -5.91 -0.52 -8.69
C SER A 127 -7.05 -1.18 -9.46
N ALA A 128 -8.28 -0.94 -9.03
CA ALA A 128 -9.50 -1.47 -9.65
C ALA A 128 -9.96 -0.65 -10.86
N SER A 129 -10.88 -1.24 -11.63
CA SER A 129 -11.48 -0.60 -12.80
C SER A 129 -12.49 0.52 -12.48
N GLY A 130 -12.91 0.65 -11.23
CA GLY A 130 -14.00 1.56 -10.84
C GLY A 130 -15.40 1.04 -11.18
N VAL A 131 -15.54 -0.16 -11.73
CA VAL A 131 -16.84 -0.79 -11.98
C VAL A 131 -17.47 -1.19 -10.63
N PRO A 132 -18.76 -0.87 -10.38
CA PRO A 132 -19.40 -1.13 -9.09
C PRO A 132 -19.31 -2.58 -8.57
N SER A 133 -19.24 -3.55 -9.46
CA SER A 133 -19.11 -4.98 -9.11
C SER A 133 -17.73 -5.37 -8.54
N VAL A 134 -16.70 -4.55 -8.74
CA VAL A 134 -15.33 -4.76 -8.24
C VAL A 134 -14.86 -3.65 -7.30
N SER A 135 -15.65 -2.59 -7.14
CA SER A 135 -15.33 -1.45 -6.29
C SER A 135 -16.06 -1.56 -4.96
N SER A 136 -15.48 -2.29 -4.00
CA SER A 136 -15.88 -2.07 -2.62
C SER A 136 -15.16 -0.81 -2.12
N GLN A 137 -15.93 0.17 -1.69
CA GLN A 137 -15.36 1.35 -1.05
C GLN A 137 -14.95 0.98 0.37
N PHE A 138 -13.80 1.48 0.78
CA PHE A 138 -13.37 1.38 2.15
C PHE A 138 -14.02 2.51 2.96
N ASP A 139 -14.64 2.17 4.07
CA ASP A 139 -15.10 3.13 5.07
C ASP A 139 -14.08 3.12 6.20
N VAL A 140 -12.98 3.86 5.99
CA VAL A 140 -11.87 3.95 6.94
C VAL A 140 -11.67 5.40 7.38
N THR A 141 -11.59 5.60 8.67
CA THR A 141 -11.23 6.90 9.27
C THR A 141 -9.73 6.95 9.53
N CYS A 142 -9.12 8.02 9.09
CA CYS A 142 -7.72 8.34 9.39
C CYS A 142 -7.63 9.23 10.63
#